data_42e6d80ca65416eb77abae64a69d7ddf
#
_entry.id   42e6d80ca65416eb77abae64a69d7ddf
#
_cell.length_a   1.000
_cell.length_b   1.000
_cell.length_c   1.000
_cell.angle_alpha   90.00
_cell.angle_beta   90.00
_cell.angle_gamma   90.00
#
_symmetry.space_group_name_H-M   'P 1'
#
loop_
_entity.id
_entity.type
_entity.pdbx_description
1 polymer ?
#
loop_
_entity_poly.entity_id
_entity_poly.type
_entity_poly.pdbx_seq_one_letter_code
_entity_poly.pdbx_strand_id
1 'polypeptide(L)'
;MWALAYLPGFLKNFTIDRSVGYDNVTPRGNLARVRDADVAALVKRMDGAHQNGLEALPLWISAVLAGTITHVDTHTMNVSAATFIALRTAYVYVYVTSKTPLQGLLRTALWLGSTGVAMRLLVKAASTLSS
;
A
#
# COMPACT_ATOMS: atom_id res chain seq x y z
N MET A 1 7.71 3.47 -3.59
CA MET A 1 6.27 3.34 -3.20
C MET A 1 5.37 2.88 -4.35
N TRP A 2 5.48 3.45 -5.56
CA TRP A 2 4.62 3.05 -6.70
C TRP A 2 4.66 1.53 -6.96
N ALA A 3 5.84 0.95 -7.15
CA ALA A 3 5.98 -0.48 -7.38
C ALA A 3 5.35 -1.33 -6.26
N LEU A 4 5.50 -0.92 -5.00
CA LEU A 4 4.91 -1.61 -3.86
C LEU A 4 3.37 -1.56 -3.87
N ALA A 5 2.78 -0.45 -4.32
CA ALA A 5 1.32 -0.32 -4.45
C ALA A 5 0.75 -1.20 -5.58
N TYR A 6 1.48 -1.36 -6.68
CA TYR A 6 1.04 -2.14 -7.84
C TYR A 6 1.35 -3.63 -7.76
N LEU A 7 2.36 -4.05 -6.99
CA LEU A 7 2.78 -5.45 -6.87
C LEU A 7 1.61 -6.40 -6.53
N PRO A 8 0.74 -6.12 -5.53
CA PRO A 8 -0.38 -7.00 -5.24
C PRO A 8 -1.38 -7.10 -6.41
N GLY A 9 -1.56 -6.03 -7.17
CA GLY A 9 -2.41 -6.01 -8.37
C GLY A 9 -1.87 -6.91 -9.49
N PHE A 10 -0.56 -6.88 -9.72
CA PHE A 10 0.08 -7.79 -10.68
C PHE A 10 -0.03 -9.24 -10.23
N LEU A 11 0.26 -9.53 -8.98
CA LEU A 11 0.14 -10.87 -8.42
C LEU A 11 -1.30 -11.39 -8.47
N LYS A 12 -2.28 -10.52 -8.20
CA LYS A 12 -3.71 -10.80 -8.36
C LYS A 12 -4.02 -11.27 -9.78
N ASN A 13 -3.64 -10.46 -10.78
CA ASN A 13 -3.94 -10.75 -12.19
C ASN A 13 -3.28 -12.06 -12.65
N PHE A 14 -2.04 -12.29 -12.24
CA PHE A 14 -1.33 -13.55 -12.51
C PHE A 14 -2.00 -14.77 -11.86
N THR A 15 -2.49 -14.63 -10.63
CA THR A 15 -3.21 -15.69 -9.92
C THR A 15 -4.53 -16.02 -10.60
N ILE A 16 -5.28 -15.01 -11.05
CA ILE A 16 -6.53 -15.18 -11.80
C ILE A 16 -6.25 -15.90 -13.13
N ASP A 17 -5.24 -15.45 -13.86
CA ASP A 17 -4.87 -16.02 -15.15
C ASP A 17 -4.58 -17.52 -15.03
N ARG A 18 -3.80 -17.91 -14.03
CA ARG A 18 -3.51 -19.32 -13.75
C ARG A 18 -4.71 -20.15 -13.30
N SER A 19 -5.72 -19.53 -12.73
CA SER A 19 -6.90 -20.22 -12.19
C SER A 19 -8.00 -20.41 -13.25
N VAL A 20 -8.35 -19.34 -13.99
CA VAL A 20 -9.52 -19.33 -14.88
C VAL A 20 -9.26 -18.64 -16.23
N GLY A 21 -8.01 -18.28 -16.52
CA GLY A 21 -7.65 -17.43 -17.65
C GLY A 21 -8.08 -15.97 -17.45
N TYR A 22 -7.22 -15.03 -17.83
CA TYR A 22 -7.50 -13.60 -17.66
C TYR A 22 -8.31 -13.05 -18.82
N ASP A 23 -9.47 -12.47 -18.55
CA ASP A 23 -10.29 -11.75 -19.52
C ASP A 23 -9.87 -10.27 -19.54
N ASN A 24 -9.25 -9.84 -20.62
CA ASN A 24 -8.81 -8.47 -20.80
C ASN A 24 -9.90 -7.55 -21.37
N VAL A 25 -11.04 -8.08 -21.77
CA VAL A 25 -12.19 -7.28 -22.24
C VAL A 25 -12.98 -6.75 -21.04
N THR A 26 -13.15 -7.57 -20.00
CA THR A 26 -13.83 -7.19 -18.76
C THR A 26 -12.93 -7.41 -17.53
N PRO A 27 -11.83 -6.63 -17.38
CA PRO A 27 -10.80 -6.91 -16.36
C PRO A 27 -11.33 -6.96 -14.93
N ARG A 28 -12.29 -6.09 -14.60
CA ARG A 28 -12.89 -6.01 -13.25
C ARG A 28 -13.81 -7.19 -12.93
N GLY A 29 -14.33 -7.88 -13.95
CA GLY A 29 -15.19 -9.08 -13.80
C GLY A 29 -14.40 -10.34 -13.47
N ASN A 30 -13.09 -10.36 -13.64
CA ASN A 30 -12.28 -11.56 -13.49
C ASN A 30 -12.37 -12.21 -12.09
N LEU A 31 -12.45 -11.41 -11.02
CA LEU A 31 -12.58 -11.93 -9.67
C LEU A 31 -13.82 -12.81 -9.49
N ALA A 32 -14.95 -12.43 -10.09
CA ALA A 32 -16.20 -13.19 -10.00
C ALA A 32 -16.16 -14.55 -10.73
N ARG A 33 -15.19 -14.75 -11.62
CA ARG A 33 -14.99 -16.00 -12.38
C ARG A 33 -14.24 -17.06 -11.58
N VAL A 34 -13.50 -16.66 -10.55
CA VAL A 34 -12.72 -17.57 -9.70
C VAL A 34 -13.67 -18.39 -8.82
N ARG A 35 -13.75 -19.70 -9.06
CA ARG A 35 -14.68 -20.62 -8.38
C ARG A 35 -14.08 -21.23 -7.11
N ASP A 36 -12.76 -21.42 -7.07
CA ASP A 36 -12.06 -21.91 -5.88
C ASP A 36 -12.13 -20.88 -4.77
N ALA A 37 -12.70 -21.25 -3.62
CA ALA A 37 -12.94 -20.33 -2.52
C ALA A 37 -11.65 -19.78 -1.89
N ASP A 38 -10.59 -20.59 -1.80
CA ASP A 38 -9.31 -20.19 -1.23
C ASP A 38 -8.57 -19.23 -2.17
N VAL A 39 -8.58 -19.53 -3.46
CA VAL A 39 -8.02 -18.66 -4.49
C VAL A 39 -8.80 -17.34 -4.56
N ALA A 40 -10.14 -17.39 -4.54
CA ALA A 40 -10.96 -16.17 -4.54
C ALA A 40 -10.70 -15.30 -3.32
N ALA A 41 -10.56 -15.90 -2.13
CA ALA A 41 -10.21 -15.18 -0.91
C ALA A 41 -8.81 -14.54 -0.99
N LEU A 42 -7.83 -15.24 -1.56
CA LEU A 42 -6.48 -14.71 -1.78
C LEU A 42 -6.50 -13.52 -2.76
N VAL A 43 -7.14 -13.69 -3.91
CA VAL A 43 -7.27 -12.65 -4.95
C VAL A 43 -7.97 -11.41 -4.39
N LYS A 44 -9.00 -11.57 -3.56
CA LYS A 44 -9.69 -10.47 -2.87
C LYS A 44 -8.76 -9.71 -1.91
N ARG A 45 -7.91 -10.42 -1.17
CA ARG A 45 -6.91 -9.76 -0.30
C ARG A 45 -5.84 -9.01 -1.11
N MET A 46 -5.37 -9.58 -2.20
CA MET A 46 -4.44 -8.89 -3.11
C MET A 46 -5.06 -7.63 -3.71
N ASP A 47 -6.33 -7.68 -4.10
CA ASP A 47 -7.06 -6.53 -4.62
C ASP A 47 -7.18 -5.41 -3.57
N GLY A 48 -7.58 -5.76 -2.34
CA GLY A 48 -7.65 -4.79 -1.24
C GLY A 48 -6.28 -4.19 -0.88
N ALA A 49 -5.21 -4.99 -0.90
CA ALA A 49 -3.85 -4.48 -0.67
C ALA A 49 -3.42 -3.50 -1.78
N HIS A 50 -3.73 -3.81 -3.05
CA HIS A 50 -3.48 -2.92 -4.18
C HIS A 50 -4.24 -1.60 -4.04
N GLN A 51 -5.53 -1.65 -3.79
CA GLN A 51 -6.36 -0.44 -3.64
C GLN A 51 -5.86 0.45 -2.50
N ASN A 52 -5.60 -0.13 -1.32
CA ASN A 52 -5.04 0.63 -0.21
C ASN A 52 -3.63 1.19 -0.52
N GLY A 53 -2.86 0.51 -1.35
CA GLY A 53 -1.59 1.03 -1.89
C GLY A 53 -1.78 2.30 -2.70
N LEU A 54 -2.79 2.31 -3.60
CA LEU A 54 -3.13 3.47 -4.43
C LEU A 54 -3.68 4.64 -3.60
N GLU A 55 -4.52 4.35 -2.59
CA GLU A 55 -5.05 5.37 -1.66
C GLU A 55 -3.96 6.05 -0.83
N ALA A 56 -2.90 5.32 -0.48
CA ALA A 56 -1.77 5.88 0.27
C ALA A 56 -0.81 6.73 -0.58
N LEU A 57 -0.80 6.54 -1.92
CA LEU A 57 0.12 7.25 -2.82
C LEU A 57 -0.02 8.77 -2.77
N PRO A 58 -1.22 9.37 -2.89
CA PRO A 58 -1.36 10.83 -2.87
C PRO A 58 -0.81 11.46 -1.60
N LEU A 59 -1.12 10.89 -0.43
CA LEU A 59 -0.61 11.37 0.85
C LEU A 59 0.92 11.31 0.91
N TRP A 60 1.50 10.17 0.51
CA TRP A 60 2.95 9.99 0.53
C TRP A 60 3.67 10.93 -0.45
N ILE A 61 3.15 11.06 -1.68
CA ILE A 61 3.71 11.96 -2.71
C ILE A 61 3.66 13.41 -2.20
N SER A 62 2.51 13.82 -1.64
CA SER A 62 2.36 15.16 -1.07
C SER A 62 3.35 15.42 0.07
N ALA A 63 3.57 14.45 0.96
CA ALA A 63 4.51 14.58 2.07
C ALA A 63 5.96 14.73 1.57
N VAL A 64 6.37 13.91 0.59
CA VAL A 64 7.73 13.98 0.02
C VAL A 64 7.92 15.28 -0.75
N LEU A 65 6.97 15.70 -1.58
CA LEU A 65 7.05 16.96 -2.33
C LEU A 65 7.12 18.16 -1.38
N ALA A 66 6.24 18.22 -0.37
CA ALA A 66 6.26 19.28 0.62
C ALA A 66 7.62 19.33 1.34
N GLY A 67 8.12 18.21 1.83
CA GLY A 67 9.44 18.15 2.49
C GLY A 67 10.59 18.58 1.60
N THR A 68 10.53 18.24 0.31
CA THR A 68 11.56 18.63 -0.67
C THR A 68 11.51 20.14 -0.95
N ILE A 69 10.31 20.69 -1.20
CA ILE A 69 10.13 22.13 -1.51
C ILE A 69 10.49 23.01 -0.32
N THR A 70 10.22 22.57 0.90
CA THR A 70 10.52 23.31 2.13
C THR A 70 11.91 23.04 2.68
N HIS A 71 12.74 22.31 1.95
CA HIS A 71 14.11 21.99 2.33
C HIS A 71 14.24 21.30 3.70
N VAL A 72 13.30 20.40 4.04
CA VAL A 72 13.46 19.52 5.21
C VAL A 72 14.79 18.77 5.09
N ASP A 73 15.53 18.67 6.18
CA ASP A 73 16.86 18.06 6.19
C ASP A 73 16.87 16.63 5.62
N THR A 74 17.94 16.29 4.91
CA THR A 74 18.08 15.03 4.16
C THR A 74 18.00 13.81 5.07
N HIS A 75 18.48 13.88 6.31
CA HIS A 75 18.40 12.76 7.25
C HIS A 75 16.93 12.47 7.60
N THR A 76 16.14 13.50 7.97
CA THR A 76 14.71 13.35 8.24
C THR A 76 13.94 12.78 7.04
N MET A 77 14.25 13.29 5.82
CA MET A 77 13.64 12.77 4.59
C MET A 77 13.94 11.30 4.38
N ASN A 78 15.19 10.88 4.49
CA ASN A 78 15.63 9.51 4.26
C ASN A 78 15.07 8.53 5.32
N VAL A 79 15.12 8.92 6.60
CA VAL A 79 14.55 8.11 7.69
C VAL A 79 13.04 7.96 7.53
N SER A 80 12.32 9.03 7.18
CA SER A 80 10.88 8.97 6.92
C SER A 80 10.57 8.05 5.74
N ALA A 81 11.35 8.14 4.65
CA ALA A 81 11.16 7.30 3.47
C ALA A 81 11.43 5.83 3.78
N ALA A 82 12.53 5.50 4.45
CA ALA A 82 12.87 4.13 4.81
C ALA A 82 11.81 3.53 5.75
N THR A 83 11.39 4.28 6.77
CA THR A 83 10.36 3.83 7.73
C THR A 83 9.01 3.62 7.05
N PHE A 84 8.59 4.56 6.21
CA PHE A 84 7.33 4.44 5.46
C PHE A 84 7.33 3.20 4.56
N ILE A 85 8.39 2.99 3.77
CA ILE A 85 8.49 1.84 2.87
C ILE A 85 8.54 0.52 3.65
N ALA A 86 9.27 0.45 4.77
CA ALA A 86 9.32 -0.74 5.61
C ALA A 86 7.94 -1.10 6.19
N LEU A 87 7.22 -0.11 6.74
CA LEU A 87 5.86 -0.29 7.27
C LEU A 87 4.88 -0.70 6.17
N ARG A 88 4.95 -0.10 4.99
CA ARG A 88 4.08 -0.44 3.86
C ARG A 88 4.39 -1.82 3.29
N THR A 89 5.65 -2.24 3.28
CA THR A 89 6.04 -3.61 2.88
C THR A 89 5.47 -4.64 3.85
N ALA A 90 5.64 -4.43 5.14
CA ALA A 90 5.06 -5.28 6.18
C ALA A 90 3.52 -5.30 6.10
N TYR A 91 2.89 -4.15 5.86
CA TYR A 91 1.44 -4.03 5.67
C TYR A 91 0.94 -4.88 4.50
N VAL A 92 1.57 -4.78 3.32
CA VAL A 92 1.17 -5.56 2.13
C VAL A 92 1.32 -7.06 2.41
N TYR A 93 2.42 -7.47 3.03
CA TYR A 93 2.65 -8.87 3.39
C TYR A 93 1.56 -9.38 4.34
N VAL A 94 1.32 -8.67 5.45
CA VAL A 94 0.27 -9.04 6.40
C VAL A 94 -1.09 -9.04 5.75
N TYR A 95 -1.41 -8.07 4.89
CA TYR A 95 -2.71 -7.99 4.21
C TYR A 95 -2.99 -9.22 3.35
N VAL A 96 -2.04 -9.63 2.53
CA VAL A 96 -2.19 -10.76 1.61
C VAL A 96 -2.25 -12.09 2.35
N THR A 97 -1.49 -12.24 3.45
CA THR A 97 -1.40 -13.49 4.22
C THR A 97 -2.41 -13.61 5.36
N SER A 98 -3.13 -12.53 5.69
CA SER A 98 -4.06 -12.51 6.84
C SER A 98 -5.17 -13.55 6.75
N LYS A 99 -5.30 -14.35 7.83
CA LYS A 99 -6.37 -15.35 8.03
C LYS A 99 -7.03 -15.23 9.40
N THR A 100 -6.50 -14.41 10.30
CA THR A 100 -6.97 -14.31 11.69
C THR A 100 -7.28 -12.85 12.08
N PRO A 101 -8.19 -12.63 13.07
CA PRO A 101 -8.48 -11.29 13.57
C PRO A 101 -7.25 -10.54 14.09
N LEU A 102 -6.31 -11.24 14.74
CA LEU A 102 -5.06 -10.65 15.24
C LEU A 102 -4.19 -10.08 14.10
N GLN A 103 -4.08 -10.81 13.00
CA GLN A 103 -3.40 -10.30 11.79
C GLN A 103 -4.11 -9.07 11.22
N GLY A 104 -5.44 -9.01 11.32
CA GLY A 104 -6.23 -7.83 10.97
C GLY A 104 -5.88 -6.60 11.82
N LEU A 105 -5.71 -6.78 13.14
CA LEU A 105 -5.26 -5.71 14.04
C LEU A 105 -3.83 -5.26 13.72
N LEU A 106 -2.92 -6.19 13.50
CA LEU A 106 -1.55 -5.88 13.08
C LEU A 106 -1.52 -5.06 11.78
N ARG A 107 -2.34 -5.45 10.79
CA ARG A 107 -2.50 -4.70 9.55
C ARG A 107 -2.94 -3.25 9.81
N THR A 108 -3.93 -3.05 10.69
CA THR A 108 -4.41 -1.71 11.06
C THR A 108 -3.31 -0.90 11.75
N ALA A 109 -2.54 -1.49 12.65
CA ALA A 109 -1.41 -0.84 13.31
C ALA A 109 -0.32 -0.40 12.30
N LEU A 110 0.02 -1.26 11.34
CA LEU A 110 0.98 -0.94 10.27
C LEU A 110 0.47 0.18 9.34
N TRP A 111 -0.83 0.20 9.05
CA TRP A 111 -1.47 1.28 8.30
C TRP A 111 -1.40 2.61 9.04
N LEU A 112 -1.78 2.63 10.32
CA LEU A 112 -1.68 3.81 11.18
C LEU A 112 -0.24 4.31 11.28
N GLY A 113 0.73 3.41 11.49
CA GLY A 113 2.14 3.75 11.55
C GLY A 113 2.64 4.42 10.27
N SER A 114 2.35 3.83 9.11
CA SER A 114 2.79 4.40 7.82
C SER A 114 2.11 5.75 7.53
N THR A 115 0.81 5.87 7.82
CA THR A 115 0.07 7.14 7.70
C THR A 115 0.65 8.19 8.64
N GLY A 116 0.96 7.82 9.88
CA GLY A 116 1.59 8.71 10.87
C GLY A 116 2.96 9.23 10.41
N VAL A 117 3.78 8.40 9.76
CA VAL A 117 5.07 8.85 9.19
C VAL A 117 4.84 9.92 8.10
N ALA A 118 3.89 9.70 7.18
CA ALA A 118 3.60 10.66 6.13
C ALA A 118 3.05 11.99 6.70
N MET A 119 2.13 11.91 7.67
CA MET A 119 1.59 13.08 8.36
C MET A 119 2.66 13.85 9.14
N ARG A 120 3.55 13.14 9.85
CA ARG A 120 4.68 13.77 10.54
C ARG A 120 5.58 14.53 9.57
N LEU A 121 5.86 13.97 8.40
CA LEU A 121 6.68 14.65 7.38
C LEU A 121 5.99 15.91 6.86
N LEU A 122 4.68 15.86 6.62
CA LEU A 122 3.89 17.05 6.24
C LEU A 122 3.93 18.15 7.31
N VAL A 123 3.73 17.78 8.57
CA VAL A 123 3.81 18.75 9.70
C VAL A 123 5.22 19.33 9.81
N LYS A 124 6.26 18.52 9.63
CA LYS A 124 7.64 19.01 9.63
C LYS A 124 7.88 19.99 8.48
N ALA A 125 7.39 19.68 7.27
CA ALA A 125 7.49 20.58 6.12
C ALA A 125 6.76 21.92 6.39
N ALA A 126 5.56 21.88 6.96
CA ALA A 126 4.82 23.09 7.32
C ALA A 126 5.56 23.93 8.38
N SER A 127 6.15 23.29 9.40
CA SER A 127 6.91 24.02 10.44
C SER A 127 8.18 24.68 9.90
N THR A 128 8.80 24.13 8.86
CA THR A 128 9.99 24.73 8.22
C THR A 128 9.63 26.02 7.45
N LEU A 129 8.38 26.15 6.97
CA LEU A 129 7.92 27.39 6.30
C LEU A 129 7.64 28.52 7.28
N SER A 130 7.40 28.21 8.55
CA SER A 130 7.05 29.19 9.59
C SER A 130 8.25 29.63 10.46
N SER A 131 9.41 29.07 10.21
CA SER A 131 10.68 29.42 10.88
C SER A 131 11.55 30.29 9.99
#